data_d3017801c89be3a54596d3978e67063c
#
_entry.id   d3017801c89be3a54596d3978e67063c
#
_cell.length_a   1.000
_cell.length_b   1.000
_cell.length_c   1.000
_cell.angle_alpha   90.00
_cell.angle_beta   90.00
_cell.angle_gamma   90.00
#
_symmetry.space_group_name_H-M   'P 1'
#
loop_
_entity.id
_entity.type
_entity.pdbx_description
1 polymer ?
#
loop_
_entity_poly.entity_id
_entity_poly.type
_entity_poly.pdbx_seq_one_letter_code
_entity_poly.pdbx_strand_id
1 'polypeptide(L)'
;MKKIDHLALDGHALELFLAVLEEGSVTAAATRLGLTQSAVSHALNKLRRIAGDPLFAKSGRGIVATAHAQALAAKARALIDEMRSFAGGVTFAPASAQLSLTIAANDFQRDLLLPRFFAHVTAQVKNLDLRVIPSQSPSPAMLREDRCDLLITPLPPSGADIVQKRLLSDHYVCYYDARARAAPTGRAAYLAARHVTVVYTDNERLDFDRRLAANGFHRDIAISVPSFSGVPSFLRGSQMLASMPSLLASGVMRGFAQTRIPLASRTRTLAELPMFMVWHQRYQKDPAHRWIRVQLETVAASAAA
;
A
#
# COMPACT_ATOMS: atom_id res chain seq x y z
N MET A 1 -39.32 -30.52 -15.41
CA MET A 1 -37.93 -30.19 -15.79
C MET A 1 -37.02 -30.60 -14.64
N LYS A 2 -36.11 -31.58 -14.81
CA LYS A 2 -35.08 -31.87 -13.79
C LYS A 2 -34.16 -30.66 -13.68
N LYS A 3 -34.01 -30.10 -12.46
CA LYS A 3 -33.11 -29.00 -12.20
C LYS A 3 -31.68 -29.42 -12.56
N ILE A 4 -31.06 -28.76 -13.53
CA ILE A 4 -29.68 -29.03 -13.96
C ILE A 4 -28.80 -28.61 -12.80
N ASP A 5 -28.10 -29.57 -12.20
CA ASP A 5 -27.16 -29.30 -11.12
C ASP A 5 -25.81 -28.83 -11.70
N HIS A 6 -25.75 -27.53 -12.06
CA HIS A 6 -24.54 -26.91 -12.61
C HIS A 6 -23.41 -26.84 -11.58
N LEU A 7 -23.70 -26.89 -10.26
CA LEU A 7 -22.69 -26.92 -9.20
C LEU A 7 -21.93 -28.26 -9.15
N ALA A 8 -22.50 -29.31 -9.78
CA ALA A 8 -21.78 -30.58 -9.92
C ALA A 8 -20.73 -30.57 -11.04
N LEU A 9 -20.62 -29.47 -11.81
CA LEU A 9 -19.57 -29.29 -12.82
C LEU A 9 -18.27 -28.85 -12.11
N ASP A 10 -17.19 -29.62 -12.33
CA ASP A 10 -15.86 -29.32 -11.79
C ASP A 10 -14.80 -29.24 -12.91
N GLY A 11 -13.65 -28.61 -12.61
CA GLY A 11 -12.58 -28.41 -13.57
C GLY A 11 -12.03 -29.71 -14.13
N HIS A 12 -11.96 -30.76 -13.30
CA HIS A 12 -11.47 -32.05 -13.73
C HIS A 12 -12.40 -32.71 -14.81
N ALA A 13 -13.71 -32.57 -14.64
CA ALA A 13 -14.66 -33.03 -15.63
C ALA A 13 -14.53 -32.26 -16.95
N LEU A 14 -14.25 -30.95 -16.91
CA LEU A 14 -14.00 -30.14 -18.10
C LEU A 14 -12.71 -30.53 -18.83
N GLU A 15 -11.62 -30.75 -18.09
CA GLU A 15 -10.35 -31.21 -18.69
C GLU A 15 -10.50 -32.58 -19.35
N LEU A 16 -11.21 -33.49 -18.69
CA LEU A 16 -11.50 -34.79 -19.22
C LEU A 16 -12.37 -34.74 -20.51
N PHE A 17 -13.39 -33.88 -20.54
CA PHE A 17 -14.20 -33.66 -21.72
C PHE A 17 -13.36 -33.17 -22.90
N LEU A 18 -12.46 -32.21 -22.68
CA LEU A 18 -11.58 -31.67 -23.72
C LEU A 18 -10.56 -32.74 -24.18
N ALA A 19 -10.00 -33.53 -23.27
CA ALA A 19 -9.11 -34.64 -23.66
C ALA A 19 -9.79 -35.67 -24.52
N VAL A 20 -11.04 -36.07 -24.22
CA VAL A 20 -11.80 -37.00 -25.03
C VAL A 20 -12.16 -36.41 -26.40
N LEU A 21 -12.43 -35.14 -26.46
CA LEU A 21 -12.72 -34.42 -27.70
C LEU A 21 -11.50 -34.35 -28.61
N GLU A 22 -10.33 -34.15 -28.09
CA GLU A 22 -9.06 -34.07 -28.81
C GLU A 22 -8.55 -35.43 -29.26
N GLU A 23 -8.66 -36.45 -28.40
CA GLU A 23 -8.21 -37.81 -28.72
C GLU A 23 -9.18 -38.60 -29.58
N GLY A 24 -10.47 -38.24 -29.67
CA GLY A 24 -11.49 -39.02 -30.34
C GLY A 24 -11.68 -40.43 -29.78
N SER A 25 -11.16 -40.68 -28.55
CA SER A 25 -11.15 -41.99 -27.90
C SER A 25 -11.15 -41.86 -26.39
N VAL A 26 -12.08 -42.54 -25.74
CA VAL A 26 -12.17 -42.58 -24.27
C VAL A 26 -10.91 -43.26 -23.66
N THR A 27 -10.42 -44.31 -24.32
CA THR A 27 -9.23 -45.04 -23.84
C THR A 27 -7.96 -44.20 -23.99
N ALA A 28 -7.77 -43.50 -25.13
CA ALA A 28 -6.64 -42.64 -25.35
C ALA A 28 -6.63 -41.46 -24.35
N ALA A 29 -7.79 -40.82 -24.14
CA ALA A 29 -7.95 -39.76 -23.15
C ALA A 29 -7.65 -40.26 -21.71
N ALA A 30 -8.09 -41.46 -21.37
CA ALA A 30 -7.78 -42.05 -20.07
C ALA A 30 -6.28 -42.24 -19.88
N THR A 31 -5.57 -42.77 -20.88
CA THR A 31 -4.11 -42.95 -20.88
C THR A 31 -3.40 -41.59 -20.73
N ARG A 32 -3.79 -40.59 -21.51
CA ARG A 32 -3.23 -39.24 -21.47
C ARG A 32 -3.35 -38.57 -20.10
N LEU A 33 -4.50 -38.79 -19.43
CA LEU A 33 -4.78 -38.19 -18.12
C LEU A 33 -4.32 -39.05 -16.93
N GLY A 34 -3.74 -40.24 -17.15
CA GLY A 34 -3.33 -41.14 -16.08
C GLY A 34 -4.53 -41.75 -15.32
N LEU A 35 -5.71 -41.87 -15.97
CA LEU A 35 -6.94 -42.34 -15.36
C LEU A 35 -7.35 -43.73 -15.92
N THR A 36 -8.26 -44.39 -15.23
CA THR A 36 -8.91 -45.60 -15.79
C THR A 36 -10.01 -45.22 -16.78
N GLN A 37 -10.25 -46.09 -17.80
CA GLN A 37 -11.33 -45.88 -18.73
C GLN A 37 -12.70 -45.80 -18.07
N SER A 38 -12.91 -46.55 -16.99
CA SER A 38 -14.17 -46.49 -16.21
C SER A 38 -14.36 -45.13 -15.52
N ALA A 39 -13.30 -44.52 -15.00
CA ALA A 39 -13.37 -43.19 -14.41
C ALA A 39 -13.75 -42.10 -15.44
N VAL A 40 -13.10 -42.16 -16.64
CA VAL A 40 -13.44 -41.28 -17.75
C VAL A 40 -14.87 -41.45 -18.19
N SER A 41 -15.35 -42.71 -18.36
CA SER A 41 -16.72 -42.99 -18.74
C SER A 41 -17.73 -42.49 -17.70
N HIS A 42 -17.44 -42.62 -16.42
CA HIS A 42 -18.29 -42.12 -15.36
C HIS A 42 -18.40 -40.60 -15.36
N ALA A 43 -17.28 -39.88 -15.52
CA ALA A 43 -17.25 -38.43 -15.63
C ALA A 43 -18.01 -37.93 -16.87
N LEU A 44 -17.83 -38.60 -18.02
CA LEU A 44 -18.58 -38.26 -19.23
C LEU A 44 -20.09 -38.47 -19.03
N ASN A 45 -20.52 -39.53 -18.33
CA ASN A 45 -21.92 -39.73 -18.02
C ASN A 45 -22.50 -38.65 -17.11
N LYS A 46 -21.71 -38.13 -16.20
CA LYS A 46 -22.05 -36.94 -15.37
C LYS A 46 -22.25 -35.71 -16.28
N LEU A 47 -21.30 -35.44 -17.16
CA LEU A 47 -21.36 -34.30 -18.09
C LEU A 47 -22.55 -34.39 -19.06
N ARG A 48 -22.85 -35.58 -19.60
CA ARG A 48 -24.04 -35.81 -20.46
C ARG A 48 -25.32 -35.41 -19.74
N ARG A 49 -25.43 -35.74 -18.45
CA ARG A 49 -26.62 -35.38 -17.66
C ARG A 49 -26.72 -33.88 -17.43
N ILE A 50 -25.57 -33.20 -17.23
CA ILE A 50 -25.52 -31.76 -17.03
C ILE A 50 -25.82 -31.04 -18.35
N ALA A 51 -25.18 -31.46 -19.45
CA ALA A 51 -25.34 -30.84 -20.78
C ALA A 51 -26.67 -31.16 -21.45
N GLY A 52 -27.36 -32.22 -21.02
CA GLY A 52 -28.57 -32.70 -21.70
C GLY A 52 -28.31 -33.24 -23.12
N ASP A 53 -27.08 -33.64 -23.42
CA ASP A 53 -26.59 -34.03 -24.74
C ASP A 53 -25.70 -35.27 -24.63
N PRO A 54 -25.69 -36.22 -25.60
CA PRO A 54 -24.78 -37.36 -25.62
C PRO A 54 -23.28 -36.95 -25.64
N LEU A 55 -22.96 -35.76 -26.07
CA LEU A 55 -21.63 -35.16 -26.25
C LEU A 55 -20.77 -35.86 -27.32
N PHE A 56 -20.83 -37.18 -27.41
CA PHE A 56 -20.08 -37.98 -28.36
C PHE A 56 -20.97 -39.08 -28.97
N ALA A 57 -20.83 -39.30 -30.26
CA ALA A 57 -21.47 -40.38 -31.01
C ALA A 57 -20.42 -41.38 -31.49
N LYS A 58 -20.81 -42.66 -31.66
CA LYS A 58 -19.93 -43.68 -32.26
C LYS A 58 -19.63 -43.35 -33.72
N SER A 59 -18.39 -43.47 -34.15
CA SER A 59 -17.98 -43.33 -35.54
C SER A 59 -16.87 -44.33 -35.86
N GLY A 60 -17.19 -45.37 -36.59
CA GLY A 60 -16.25 -46.45 -36.86
C GLY A 60 -15.73 -47.11 -35.57
N ARG A 61 -14.40 -47.14 -35.42
CA ARG A 61 -13.70 -47.68 -34.23
C ARG A 61 -13.53 -46.65 -33.11
N GLY A 62 -13.92 -45.37 -33.29
CA GLY A 62 -13.78 -44.29 -32.36
C GLY A 62 -15.08 -43.59 -32.00
N ILE A 63 -14.98 -42.39 -31.50
CA ILE A 63 -16.12 -41.50 -31.19
C ILE A 63 -15.85 -40.12 -31.81
N VAL A 64 -16.92 -39.44 -32.19
CA VAL A 64 -16.90 -38.05 -32.70
C VAL A 64 -17.77 -37.18 -31.82
N ALA A 65 -17.37 -35.93 -31.65
CA ALA A 65 -18.12 -34.96 -30.89
C ALA A 65 -19.44 -34.57 -31.60
N THR A 66 -20.51 -34.39 -30.85
CA THR A 66 -21.72 -33.75 -31.34
C THR A 66 -21.49 -32.28 -31.68
N ALA A 67 -22.36 -31.67 -32.50
CA ALA A 67 -22.28 -30.22 -32.73
C ALA A 67 -22.40 -29.41 -31.41
N HIS A 68 -23.20 -29.91 -30.47
CA HIS A 68 -23.33 -29.30 -29.15
C HIS A 68 -22.03 -29.40 -28.33
N ALA A 69 -21.39 -30.57 -28.34
CA ALA A 69 -20.08 -30.75 -27.66
C ALA A 69 -19.01 -29.83 -28.27
N GLN A 70 -18.96 -29.67 -29.60
CA GLN A 70 -18.04 -28.72 -30.24
C GLN A 70 -18.28 -27.27 -29.80
N ALA A 71 -19.55 -26.85 -29.71
CA ALA A 71 -19.90 -25.51 -29.19
C ALA A 71 -19.52 -25.33 -27.71
N LEU A 72 -19.63 -26.38 -26.88
CA LEU A 72 -19.26 -26.37 -25.49
C LEU A 72 -17.72 -26.33 -25.27
N ALA A 73 -16.94 -26.84 -26.22
CA ALA A 73 -15.48 -26.94 -26.07
C ALA A 73 -14.81 -25.58 -25.86
N ALA A 74 -15.22 -24.55 -26.60
CA ALA A 74 -14.72 -23.21 -26.44
C ALA A 74 -15.04 -22.64 -25.04
N LYS A 75 -16.25 -22.88 -24.53
CA LYS A 75 -16.66 -22.46 -23.17
C LYS A 75 -15.92 -23.24 -22.10
N ALA A 76 -15.70 -24.54 -22.30
CA ALA A 76 -14.93 -25.36 -21.35
C ALA A 76 -13.48 -24.89 -21.21
N ARG A 77 -12.83 -24.55 -22.34
CA ARG A 77 -11.47 -23.97 -22.30
C ARG A 77 -11.42 -22.65 -21.53
N ALA A 78 -12.34 -21.75 -21.84
CA ALA A 78 -12.42 -20.44 -21.13
C ALA A 78 -12.63 -20.63 -19.62
N LEU A 79 -13.51 -21.55 -19.20
CA LEU A 79 -13.72 -21.83 -17.78
C LEU A 79 -12.46 -22.40 -17.09
N ILE A 80 -11.73 -23.31 -17.73
CA ILE A 80 -10.47 -23.84 -17.21
C ILE A 80 -9.43 -22.73 -17.08
N ASP A 81 -9.32 -21.84 -18.06
CA ASP A 81 -8.38 -20.72 -18.01
C ASP A 81 -8.73 -19.72 -16.89
N GLU A 82 -10.03 -19.46 -16.67
CA GLU A 82 -10.49 -18.67 -15.51
C GLU A 82 -10.18 -19.38 -14.18
N MET A 83 -10.39 -20.68 -14.08
CA MET A 83 -10.03 -21.46 -12.89
C MET A 83 -8.51 -21.46 -12.63
N ARG A 84 -7.70 -21.56 -13.68
CA ARG A 84 -6.24 -21.45 -13.58
C ARG A 84 -5.81 -20.04 -13.13
N SER A 85 -6.43 -19.00 -13.69
CA SER A 85 -6.20 -17.62 -13.29
C SER A 85 -6.55 -17.42 -11.82
N PHE A 86 -7.68 -17.93 -11.36
CA PHE A 86 -8.08 -17.89 -9.95
C PHE A 86 -7.08 -18.61 -9.04
N ALA A 87 -6.62 -19.81 -9.44
CA ALA A 87 -5.65 -20.61 -8.68
C ALA A 87 -4.23 -20.06 -8.73
N GLY A 88 -3.83 -19.45 -9.85
CA GLY A 88 -2.51 -18.86 -10.05
C GLY A 88 -2.29 -17.54 -9.31
N GLY A 89 -3.32 -16.99 -8.66
CA GLY A 89 -3.30 -15.70 -8.00
C GLY A 89 -3.38 -14.54 -8.99
N VAL A 90 -3.67 -13.35 -8.44
CA VAL A 90 -3.76 -12.12 -9.23
C VAL A 90 -2.35 -11.69 -9.61
N THR A 91 -2.03 -11.73 -10.91
CA THR A 91 -0.80 -11.11 -11.42
C THR A 91 -1.03 -9.61 -11.60
N PHE A 92 -0.18 -8.80 -10.96
CA PHE A 92 -0.23 -7.35 -11.11
C PHE A 92 0.67 -6.90 -12.27
N ALA A 93 0.08 -6.26 -13.26
CA ALA A 93 0.79 -5.66 -14.39
C ALA A 93 0.66 -4.12 -14.31
N PRO A 94 1.71 -3.41 -13.89
CA PRO A 94 1.64 -1.95 -13.70
C PRO A 94 1.14 -1.20 -14.93
N ALA A 95 1.67 -1.49 -16.11
CA ALA A 95 1.37 -0.75 -17.34
C ALA A 95 -0.12 -0.74 -17.73
N SER A 96 -0.91 -1.73 -17.32
CA SER A 96 -2.36 -1.82 -17.56
C SER A 96 -3.20 -1.47 -16.34
N ALA A 97 -2.56 -1.28 -15.17
CA ALA A 97 -3.26 -1.11 -13.90
C ALA A 97 -3.96 0.25 -13.80
N GLN A 98 -5.17 0.23 -13.25
CA GLN A 98 -5.88 1.40 -12.77
C GLN A 98 -5.95 1.28 -11.24
N LEU A 99 -5.33 2.21 -10.55
CA LEU A 99 -5.17 2.16 -9.10
C LEU A 99 -5.99 3.27 -8.43
N SER A 100 -6.66 2.92 -7.35
CA SER A 100 -7.21 3.87 -6.38
C SER A 100 -6.51 3.65 -5.06
N LEU A 101 -5.92 4.70 -4.50
CA LEU A 101 -5.07 4.62 -3.33
C LEU A 101 -5.38 5.77 -2.37
N THR A 102 -5.67 5.45 -1.12
CA THR A 102 -5.80 6.44 -0.06
C THR A 102 -4.61 6.35 0.88
N ILE A 103 -3.84 7.44 0.99
CA ILE A 103 -2.71 7.54 1.91
C ILE A 103 -3.04 8.53 3.03
N ALA A 104 -2.91 8.08 4.28
CA ALA A 104 -2.99 8.96 5.43
C ALA A 104 -1.59 9.51 5.76
N ALA A 105 -1.45 10.84 5.75
CA ALA A 105 -0.19 11.53 6.01
C ALA A 105 -0.46 12.95 6.50
N ASN A 106 0.37 13.46 7.41
CA ASN A 106 0.37 14.87 7.77
C ASN A 106 1.17 15.69 6.75
N ASP A 107 1.16 16.99 6.88
CA ASP A 107 1.73 17.91 5.91
C ASP A 107 3.23 17.67 5.60
N PHE A 108 4.05 17.30 6.59
CA PHE A 108 5.46 17.00 6.34
C PHE A 108 5.65 15.85 5.34
N GLN A 109 5.01 14.71 5.61
CA GLN A 109 5.12 13.53 4.75
C GLN A 109 4.42 13.74 3.41
N ARG A 110 3.24 14.38 3.45
CA ARG A 110 2.47 14.72 2.28
C ARG A 110 3.31 15.55 1.30
N ASP A 111 3.88 16.65 1.78
CA ASP A 111 4.55 17.63 0.89
C ASP A 111 5.95 17.15 0.46
N LEU A 112 6.63 16.36 1.31
CA LEU A 112 7.96 15.81 1.00
C LEU A 112 7.89 14.65 -0.01
N LEU A 113 6.94 13.72 0.17
CA LEU A 113 6.95 12.42 -0.51
C LEU A 113 5.90 12.30 -1.61
N LEU A 114 4.65 12.71 -1.32
CA LEU A 114 3.52 12.31 -2.18
C LEU A 114 3.50 12.96 -3.56
N PRO A 115 3.96 14.21 -3.80
CA PRO A 115 4.08 14.74 -5.15
C PRO A 115 5.08 13.96 -6.02
N ARG A 116 6.22 13.58 -5.44
CA ARG A 116 7.23 12.78 -6.14
C ARG A 116 6.74 11.34 -6.37
N PHE A 117 6.07 10.77 -5.38
CA PHE A 117 5.46 9.45 -5.48
C PHE A 117 4.39 9.43 -6.59
N PHE A 118 3.50 10.39 -6.63
CA PHE A 118 2.46 10.50 -7.65
C PHE A 118 3.07 10.57 -9.06
N ALA A 119 4.04 11.46 -9.27
CA ALA A 119 4.74 11.58 -10.56
C ALA A 119 5.47 10.28 -10.96
N HIS A 120 6.12 9.62 -9.99
CA HIS A 120 6.85 8.38 -10.22
C HIS A 120 5.93 7.21 -10.58
N VAL A 121 4.79 7.08 -9.92
CA VAL A 121 3.83 5.99 -10.16
C VAL A 121 3.04 6.22 -11.45
N THR A 122 2.56 7.42 -11.71
CA THR A 122 1.77 7.73 -12.92
C THR A 122 2.56 7.54 -14.21
N ALA A 123 3.90 7.58 -14.16
CA ALA A 123 4.74 7.22 -15.29
C ALA A 123 4.78 5.71 -15.61
N GLN A 124 4.28 4.84 -14.71
CA GLN A 124 4.39 3.39 -14.80
C GLN A 124 3.04 2.67 -14.86
N VAL A 125 1.95 3.34 -14.48
CA VAL A 125 0.59 2.76 -14.48
C VAL A 125 -0.31 3.48 -15.47
N LYS A 126 -1.39 2.83 -15.89
CA LYS A 126 -2.37 3.44 -16.80
C LYS A 126 -3.12 4.61 -16.14
N ASN A 127 -3.50 4.46 -14.87
CA ASN A 127 -4.15 5.51 -14.08
C ASN A 127 -3.89 5.33 -12.58
N LEU A 128 -3.80 6.43 -11.85
CA LEU A 128 -3.73 6.47 -10.40
C LEU A 128 -4.64 7.56 -9.86
N ASP A 129 -5.66 7.16 -9.11
CA ASP A 129 -6.45 8.05 -8.26
C ASP A 129 -5.86 8.05 -6.86
N LEU A 130 -5.17 9.13 -6.49
CA LEU A 130 -4.56 9.27 -5.18
C LEU A 130 -5.38 10.20 -4.29
N ARG A 131 -5.92 9.65 -3.22
CA ARG A 131 -6.55 10.40 -2.14
C ARG A 131 -5.60 10.54 -0.96
N VAL A 132 -5.38 11.76 -0.50
CA VAL A 132 -4.55 12.03 0.69
C VAL A 132 -5.46 12.54 1.81
N ILE A 133 -5.39 11.90 2.97
CA ILE A 133 -6.13 12.30 4.17
C ILE A 133 -5.15 12.60 5.31
N PRO A 134 -5.52 13.47 6.26
CA PRO A 134 -4.70 13.71 7.45
C PRO A 134 -4.57 12.43 8.29
N SER A 135 -3.36 12.14 8.76
CA SER A 135 -3.15 11.01 9.68
C SER A 135 -3.51 11.36 11.12
N GLN A 136 -3.52 12.66 11.48
CA GLN A 136 -3.80 13.13 12.85
C GLN A 136 -3.08 12.28 13.91
N SER A 137 -3.85 11.76 14.89
CA SER A 137 -3.41 10.72 15.84
C SER A 137 -3.61 9.34 15.20
N PRO A 138 -2.55 8.73 14.67
CA PRO A 138 -2.68 7.47 13.96
C PRO A 138 -3.24 6.34 14.84
N SER A 139 -4.27 5.66 14.36
CA SER A 139 -4.87 4.53 15.07
C SER A 139 -5.01 3.31 14.17
N PRO A 140 -5.03 2.09 14.74
CA PRO A 140 -5.27 0.86 13.96
C PRO A 140 -6.59 0.88 13.19
N ALA A 141 -7.60 1.58 13.72
CA ALA A 141 -8.93 1.70 13.10
C ALA A 141 -8.86 2.33 11.70
N MET A 142 -7.93 3.26 11.45
CA MET A 142 -7.76 3.87 10.13
C MET A 142 -7.48 2.84 9.03
N LEU A 143 -6.74 1.78 9.37
CA LEU A 143 -6.37 0.70 8.45
C LEU A 143 -7.35 -0.47 8.47
N ARG A 144 -7.97 -0.76 9.63
CA ARG A 144 -8.94 -1.86 9.78
C ARG A 144 -10.27 -1.56 9.11
N GLU A 145 -10.70 -0.30 9.18
CA GLU A 145 -11.96 0.20 8.62
C GLU A 145 -11.81 0.72 7.19
N ASP A 146 -10.69 0.41 6.52
CA ASP A 146 -10.39 0.83 5.14
C ASP A 146 -10.52 2.35 4.90
N ARG A 147 -10.23 3.17 5.92
CA ARG A 147 -10.17 4.63 5.75
C ARG A 147 -8.95 5.04 4.94
N CYS A 148 -7.88 4.26 5.01
CA CYS A 148 -6.70 4.38 4.16
C CYS A 148 -6.03 3.03 3.91
N ASP A 149 -5.35 2.93 2.78
CA ASP A 149 -4.56 1.75 2.39
C ASP A 149 -3.18 1.77 3.04
N LEU A 150 -2.60 2.96 3.12
CA LEU A 150 -1.29 3.23 3.71
C LEU A 150 -1.35 4.42 4.67
N LEU A 151 -0.58 4.32 5.74
CA LEU A 151 -0.36 5.40 6.69
C LEU A 151 1.14 5.70 6.75
N ILE A 152 1.51 6.99 6.65
CA ILE A 152 2.90 7.45 6.80
C ILE A 152 2.99 8.28 8.07
N THR A 153 3.76 7.83 9.07
CA THR A 153 3.78 8.45 10.40
C THR A 153 5.11 8.21 11.14
N PRO A 154 5.54 9.13 12.00
CA PRO A 154 6.64 8.88 12.94
C PRO A 154 6.23 7.99 14.13
N LEU A 155 4.92 7.87 14.39
CA LEU A 155 4.35 7.13 15.52
C LEU A 155 3.39 6.05 15.00
N PRO A 156 3.91 4.91 14.58
CA PRO A 156 3.09 3.84 14.04
C PRO A 156 2.17 3.25 15.12
N PRO A 157 0.88 3.07 14.83
CA PRO A 157 -0.04 2.39 15.74
C PRO A 157 0.34 0.92 15.87
N SER A 158 0.10 0.34 17.06
CA SER A 158 0.41 -1.06 17.35
C SER A 158 -0.82 -1.95 17.21
N GLY A 159 -0.63 -3.17 16.66
CA GLY A 159 -1.67 -4.19 16.51
C GLY A 159 -1.08 -5.45 15.88
N ALA A 160 -1.61 -6.63 16.22
CA ALA A 160 -1.13 -7.91 15.66
C ALA A 160 -1.35 -8.01 14.14
N ASP A 161 -2.31 -7.27 13.62
CA ASP A 161 -2.71 -7.16 12.21
C ASP A 161 -2.13 -5.93 11.50
N ILE A 162 -1.33 -5.13 12.21
CA ILE A 162 -0.69 -3.91 11.69
C ILE A 162 0.77 -4.21 11.38
N VAL A 163 1.15 -4.01 10.13
CA VAL A 163 2.52 -4.18 9.65
C VAL A 163 3.13 -2.81 9.44
N GLN A 164 4.37 -2.65 9.88
CA GLN A 164 5.12 -1.41 9.72
C GLN A 164 6.51 -1.66 9.14
N LYS A 165 6.98 -0.71 8.36
CA LYS A 165 8.35 -0.70 7.83
C LYS A 165 8.92 0.71 7.91
N ARG A 166 10.18 0.83 8.33
CA ARG A 166 10.88 2.11 8.30
C ARG A 166 11.02 2.59 6.85
N LEU A 167 10.55 3.80 6.59
CA LEU A 167 10.56 4.40 5.25
C LEU A 167 11.78 5.32 5.07
N LEU A 168 11.99 6.22 6.03
CA LEU A 168 13.14 7.11 6.07
C LEU A 168 13.45 7.53 7.52
N SER A 169 14.55 8.23 7.71
CA SER A 169 14.89 8.87 8.97
C SER A 169 15.27 10.31 8.72
N ASP A 170 14.77 11.19 9.56
CA ASP A 170 15.12 12.60 9.61
C ASP A 170 15.46 12.98 11.06
N HIS A 171 15.70 14.23 11.32
CA HIS A 171 15.92 14.76 12.66
C HIS A 171 15.40 16.18 12.77
N TYR A 172 15.02 16.57 13.98
CA TYR A 172 14.63 17.94 14.26
C TYR A 172 15.86 18.85 14.33
N VAL A 173 15.74 20.02 13.69
CA VAL A 173 16.69 21.14 13.76
C VAL A 173 15.98 22.39 14.27
N CYS A 174 16.76 23.36 14.71
CA CYS A 174 16.26 24.66 15.13
C CYS A 174 16.36 25.64 13.95
N TYR A 175 15.22 26.09 13.44
CA TYR A 175 15.12 27.14 12.43
C TYR A 175 14.96 28.50 13.06
N TYR A 176 15.52 29.53 12.40
CA TYR A 176 15.41 30.94 12.79
C TYR A 176 15.64 31.85 11.58
N ASP A 177 15.17 33.09 11.67
CA ASP A 177 15.48 34.10 10.66
C ASP A 177 16.83 34.77 10.99
N ALA A 178 17.87 34.49 10.20
CA ALA A 178 19.22 35.02 10.41
C ALA A 178 19.30 36.55 10.25
N ARG A 179 18.29 37.17 9.67
CA ARG A 179 18.22 38.65 9.55
C ARG A 179 17.71 39.29 10.84
N ALA A 180 16.97 38.54 11.65
CA ALA A 180 16.35 39.01 12.88
C ALA A 180 17.15 38.61 14.14
N ARG A 181 17.81 37.45 14.11
CA ARG A 181 18.57 36.94 15.27
C ARG A 181 19.75 36.04 14.88
N ALA A 182 20.69 35.87 15.77
CA ALA A 182 21.74 34.85 15.68
C ALA A 182 21.22 33.48 16.15
N ALA A 183 21.95 32.42 15.78
CA ALA A 183 21.69 31.07 16.30
C ALA A 183 21.72 31.03 17.84
N PRO A 184 20.91 30.19 18.50
CA PRO A 184 20.99 30.00 19.94
C PRO A 184 22.32 29.34 20.31
N THR A 185 23.10 29.97 21.20
CA THR A 185 24.45 29.55 21.55
C THR A 185 24.51 28.41 22.56
N GLY A 186 23.39 27.88 23.02
CA GLY A 186 23.35 26.77 23.96
C GLY A 186 21.93 26.44 24.43
N ARG A 187 21.84 25.41 25.27
CA ARG A 187 20.54 24.91 25.77
C ARG A 187 19.73 26.00 26.47
N ALA A 188 20.37 26.81 27.34
CA ALA A 188 19.68 27.87 28.08
C ALA A 188 19.07 28.91 27.11
N ALA A 189 19.82 29.38 26.12
CA ALA A 189 19.39 30.34 25.13
C ALA A 189 18.27 29.76 24.22
N TYR A 190 18.33 28.47 23.92
CA TYR A 190 17.29 27.78 23.14
C TYR A 190 15.97 27.66 23.93
N LEU A 191 16.03 27.23 25.19
CA LEU A 191 14.83 27.02 26.01
C LEU A 191 14.17 28.35 26.44
N ALA A 192 14.97 29.40 26.71
CA ALA A 192 14.47 30.73 27.07
C ALA A 192 13.90 31.53 25.88
N ALA A 193 14.16 31.12 24.65
CA ALA A 193 13.61 31.77 23.50
C ALA A 193 12.11 31.47 23.36
N ARG A 194 11.36 32.38 22.71
CA ARG A 194 9.99 32.13 22.31
C ARG A 194 9.96 31.24 21.05
N HIS A 195 9.05 30.28 20.99
CA HIS A 195 8.96 29.31 19.92
C HIS A 195 7.64 29.36 19.15
N VAL A 196 7.73 29.10 17.85
CA VAL A 196 6.61 28.66 17.02
C VAL A 196 6.64 27.13 16.94
N THR A 197 5.51 26.48 17.17
CA THR A 197 5.39 25.01 17.05
C THR A 197 4.15 24.61 16.23
N VAL A 198 4.11 23.33 15.85
CA VAL A 198 2.94 22.73 15.20
C VAL A 198 2.14 21.93 16.21
N VAL A 199 0.83 22.15 16.20
CA VAL A 199 -0.13 21.38 16.99
C VAL A 199 -1.25 20.95 16.03
N TYR A 200 -1.36 19.66 15.79
CA TYR A 200 -2.47 19.12 14.99
C TYR A 200 -3.80 19.18 15.78
N THR A 201 -4.89 18.75 15.17
CA THR A 201 -6.20 18.66 15.83
C THR A 201 -6.12 17.97 17.20
N ASP A 202 -7.04 18.30 18.09
CA ASP A 202 -7.14 17.77 19.47
C ASP A 202 -6.02 18.20 20.44
N ASN A 203 -5.33 19.29 20.11
CA ASN A 203 -4.29 19.85 20.97
C ASN A 203 -3.09 18.91 21.18
N GLU A 204 -2.90 17.92 20.30
CA GLU A 204 -1.77 17.01 20.35
C GLU A 204 -0.47 17.70 19.93
N ARG A 205 0.41 17.82 20.90
CA ARG A 205 1.78 18.32 20.67
C ARG A 205 2.57 17.32 19.81
N LEU A 206 3.50 17.85 19.02
CA LEU A 206 4.47 17.01 18.31
C LEU A 206 5.17 16.05 19.30
N ASP A 207 5.49 14.86 18.80
CA ASP A 207 6.25 13.85 19.58
C ASP A 207 7.56 14.42 20.14
N PHE A 208 8.20 15.32 19.41
CA PHE A 208 9.37 16.04 19.87
C PHE A 208 9.11 16.82 21.17
N ASP A 209 8.00 17.55 21.26
CA ASP A 209 7.65 18.31 22.47
C ASP A 209 7.31 17.40 23.66
N ARG A 210 6.64 16.27 23.40
CA ARG A 210 6.37 15.27 24.44
C ARG A 210 7.65 14.67 24.99
N ARG A 211 8.60 14.32 24.10
CA ARG A 211 9.91 13.79 24.49
C ARG A 211 10.75 14.82 25.25
N LEU A 212 10.71 16.08 24.87
CA LEU A 212 11.35 17.17 25.62
C LEU A 212 10.80 17.26 27.04
N ALA A 213 9.47 17.34 27.17
CA ALA A 213 8.80 17.45 28.46
C ALA A 213 9.07 16.24 29.37
N ALA A 214 9.08 15.02 28.82
CA ALA A 214 9.42 13.79 29.54
C ALA A 214 10.87 13.78 30.05
N ASN A 215 11.75 14.58 29.46
CA ASN A 215 13.14 14.79 29.92
C ASN A 215 13.35 16.08 30.71
N GLY A 216 12.27 16.71 31.20
CA GLY A 216 12.31 17.90 32.02
C GLY A 216 12.64 19.19 31.26
N PHE A 217 12.55 19.20 29.94
CA PHE A 217 12.79 20.39 29.13
C PHE A 217 11.47 20.99 28.64
N HIS A 218 11.29 22.28 28.92
CA HIS A 218 10.12 23.03 28.49
C HIS A 218 10.57 24.24 27.68
N ARG A 219 9.85 24.48 26.57
CA ARG A 219 10.04 25.63 25.69
C ARG A 219 8.92 26.63 25.94
N ASP A 220 9.19 27.92 25.81
CA ASP A 220 8.16 28.94 25.78
C ASP A 220 7.51 28.98 24.40
N ILE A 221 6.30 28.38 24.28
CA ILE A 221 5.56 28.34 23.04
C ILE A 221 4.71 29.62 22.93
N ALA A 222 5.15 30.51 22.05
CA ALA A 222 4.45 31.75 21.76
C ALA A 222 3.30 31.56 20.78
N ILE A 223 3.47 30.69 19.79
CA ILE A 223 2.53 30.47 18.70
C ILE A 223 2.45 28.99 18.38
N SER A 224 1.23 28.48 18.22
CA SER A 224 0.95 27.16 17.70
C SER A 224 0.17 27.28 16.38
N VAL A 225 0.60 26.55 15.35
CA VAL A 225 -0.03 26.51 14.04
C VAL A 225 -0.43 25.08 13.67
N PRO A 226 -1.47 24.86 12.84
CA PRO A 226 -1.96 23.51 12.54
C PRO A 226 -1.10 22.76 11.51
N SER A 227 -0.06 23.40 10.94
CA SER A 227 0.80 22.80 9.90
C SER A 227 2.19 23.41 9.89
N PHE A 228 3.18 22.66 9.38
CA PHE A 228 4.53 23.18 9.18
C PHE A 228 4.57 24.34 8.17
N SER A 229 3.67 24.35 7.19
CA SER A 229 3.56 25.42 6.20
C SER A 229 3.14 26.77 6.78
N GLY A 230 2.51 26.80 7.97
CA GLY A 230 2.17 28.02 8.66
C GLY A 230 3.32 28.69 9.42
N VAL A 231 4.37 27.93 9.76
CA VAL A 231 5.48 28.42 10.61
C VAL A 231 6.27 29.56 9.97
N PRO A 232 6.62 29.57 8.68
CA PRO A 232 7.40 30.62 8.04
C PRO A 232 6.81 32.01 8.20
N SER A 233 5.46 32.13 8.18
CA SER A 233 4.76 33.42 8.29
C SER A 233 4.98 34.11 9.65
N PHE A 234 5.19 33.36 10.70
CA PHE A 234 5.43 33.87 12.05
C PHE A 234 6.91 33.95 12.41
N LEU A 235 7.75 33.13 11.74
CA LEU A 235 9.17 33.09 12.01
C LEU A 235 9.92 34.22 11.32
N ARG A 236 9.45 34.64 10.14
CA ARG A 236 10.09 35.69 9.31
C ARG A 236 10.12 37.03 10.02
N GLY A 237 11.29 37.65 10.12
CA GLY A 237 11.49 38.93 10.78
C GLY A 237 11.36 38.89 12.31
N SER A 238 11.18 37.71 12.93
CA SER A 238 10.97 37.56 14.37
C SER A 238 12.23 37.05 15.09
N GLN A 239 12.25 37.24 16.42
CA GLN A 239 13.27 36.68 17.31
C GLN A 239 12.93 35.24 17.76
N MET A 240 11.84 34.65 17.23
CA MET A 240 11.38 33.32 17.60
C MET A 240 12.23 32.21 16.98
N LEU A 241 12.11 31.01 17.53
CA LEU A 241 12.69 29.77 17.03
C LEU A 241 11.60 28.80 16.61
N ALA A 242 11.91 27.90 15.69
CA ALA A 242 11.03 26.78 15.35
C ALA A 242 11.85 25.48 15.30
N SER A 243 11.39 24.44 15.99
CA SER A 243 12.01 23.12 15.90
C SER A 243 11.19 22.27 14.94
N MET A 244 11.79 21.94 13.80
CA MET A 244 11.12 21.29 12.68
C MET A 244 12.04 20.25 12.02
N PRO A 245 11.49 19.29 11.26
CA PRO A 245 12.26 18.33 10.48
C PRO A 245 13.28 19.01 9.54
N SER A 246 14.50 18.43 9.47
CA SER A 246 15.59 19.02 8.68
C SER A 246 15.31 19.01 7.18
N LEU A 247 14.60 18.02 6.67
CA LEU A 247 14.23 17.89 5.26
C LEU A 247 13.28 18.99 4.77
N LEU A 248 12.67 19.77 5.66
CA LEU A 248 11.87 20.95 5.29
C LEU A 248 12.72 22.13 4.80
N ALA A 249 14.06 22.10 4.98
CA ALA A 249 14.96 23.14 4.53
C ALA A 249 14.92 23.38 3.01
N SER A 250 14.76 22.34 2.24
CA SER A 250 14.64 22.43 0.76
C SER A 250 13.26 22.89 0.28
N GLY A 251 12.27 22.84 1.15
CA GLY A 251 10.87 23.15 0.86
C GLY A 251 10.38 24.41 1.58
N VAL A 252 9.42 24.23 2.49
CA VAL A 252 8.69 25.31 3.19
C VAL A 252 9.60 26.20 4.04
N MET A 253 10.73 25.68 4.50
CA MET A 253 11.72 26.44 5.30
C MET A 253 12.86 27.03 4.48
N ARG A 254 12.74 27.02 3.14
CA ARG A 254 13.76 27.65 2.28
C ARG A 254 13.96 29.12 2.62
N GLY A 255 15.23 29.52 2.82
CA GLY A 255 15.61 30.89 3.15
C GLY A 255 15.65 31.20 4.64
N PHE A 256 15.34 30.22 5.51
CA PHE A 256 15.64 30.31 6.93
C PHE A 256 16.98 29.64 7.25
N ALA A 257 17.69 30.17 8.23
CA ALA A 257 18.87 29.51 8.79
C ALA A 257 18.44 28.36 9.71
N GLN A 258 19.28 27.35 9.77
CA GLN A 258 19.08 26.24 10.68
C GLN A 258 20.34 25.92 11.46
N THR A 259 20.17 25.41 12.68
CA THR A 259 21.25 24.89 13.50
C THR A 259 20.79 23.65 14.24
N ARG A 260 21.74 22.86 14.73
CA ARG A 260 21.42 21.73 15.58
C ARG A 260 20.70 22.24 16.85
N ILE A 261 19.68 21.52 17.30
CA ILE A 261 19.06 21.80 18.59
C ILE A 261 20.11 21.56 19.69
N PRO A 262 20.45 22.56 20.52
CA PRO A 262 21.57 22.49 21.46
C PRO A 262 21.18 21.73 22.75
N LEU A 263 20.85 20.45 22.61
CA LEU A 263 20.60 19.52 23.71
C LEU A 263 21.86 18.71 23.99
N ALA A 264 22.05 18.30 25.27
CA ALA A 264 23.19 17.48 25.67
C ALA A 264 23.25 16.13 24.91
N SER A 265 24.44 15.52 24.82
CA SER A 265 24.67 14.29 24.07
C SER A 265 23.73 13.12 24.45
N ARG A 266 23.37 13.01 25.74
CA ARG A 266 22.41 12.02 26.26
C ARG A 266 20.98 12.20 25.73
N THR A 267 20.63 13.37 25.22
CA THR A 267 19.30 13.72 24.70
C THR A 267 19.31 13.86 23.18
N ARG A 268 20.38 13.43 22.51
CA ARG A 268 20.55 13.53 21.06
C ARG A 268 19.46 12.76 20.31
N THR A 269 19.04 11.62 20.85
CA THR A 269 17.95 10.80 20.31
C THR A 269 16.58 11.49 20.36
N LEU A 270 16.42 12.54 21.19
CA LEU A 270 15.18 13.32 21.24
C LEU A 270 14.87 14.01 19.91
N ALA A 271 15.91 14.36 19.16
CA ALA A 271 15.77 15.02 17.88
C ALA A 271 15.53 14.03 16.71
N GLU A 272 15.72 12.74 16.90
CA GLU A 272 15.50 11.75 15.84
C GLU A 272 14.03 11.68 15.44
N LEU A 273 13.79 11.58 14.14
CA LEU A 273 12.47 11.49 13.55
C LEU A 273 12.41 10.30 12.57
N PRO A 274 12.25 9.08 13.09
CA PRO A 274 12.00 7.95 12.22
C PRO A 274 10.62 8.09 11.57
N MET A 275 10.53 7.72 10.30
CA MET A 275 9.28 7.71 9.56
C MET A 275 8.96 6.30 9.12
N PHE A 276 7.74 5.87 9.35
CA PHE A 276 7.27 4.53 9.03
C PHE A 276 6.16 4.57 7.99
N MET A 277 6.19 3.61 7.10
CA MET A 277 5.05 3.20 6.27
C MET A 277 4.33 2.07 7.00
N VAL A 278 3.01 2.18 7.14
CA VAL A 278 2.18 1.26 7.91
C VAL A 278 0.98 0.83 7.07
N TRP A 279 0.63 -0.47 7.14
CA TRP A 279 -0.51 -1.04 6.41
C TRP A 279 -1.15 -2.18 7.19
N HIS A 280 -2.36 -2.56 6.82
CA HIS A 280 -3.03 -3.72 7.40
C HIS A 280 -2.50 -5.03 6.80
N GLN A 281 -2.37 -6.07 7.61
CA GLN A 281 -1.86 -7.39 7.23
C GLN A 281 -2.62 -8.01 6.04
N ARG A 282 -3.91 -7.68 5.81
CA ARG A 282 -4.68 -8.15 4.66
C ARG A 282 -4.00 -7.86 3.33
N TYR A 283 -3.27 -6.75 3.23
CA TYR A 283 -2.55 -6.31 2.03
C TYR A 283 -1.10 -6.80 1.96
N GLN A 284 -0.66 -7.62 2.92
CA GLN A 284 0.75 -8.06 2.99
C GLN A 284 1.19 -8.81 1.73
N LYS A 285 0.32 -9.68 1.20
CA LYS A 285 0.57 -10.51 0.02
C LYS A 285 -0.04 -9.96 -1.26
N ASP A 286 -0.84 -8.89 -1.19
CA ASP A 286 -1.46 -8.28 -2.37
C ASP A 286 -0.39 -7.72 -3.33
N PRO A 287 -0.35 -8.16 -4.61
CA PRO A 287 0.71 -7.79 -5.54
C PRO A 287 0.74 -6.30 -5.88
N ALA A 288 -0.43 -5.67 -6.05
CA ALA A 288 -0.54 -4.25 -6.37
C ALA A 288 -0.08 -3.39 -5.18
N HIS A 289 -0.58 -3.70 -3.99
CA HIS A 289 -0.20 -2.98 -2.79
C HIS A 289 1.28 -3.18 -2.45
N ARG A 290 1.85 -4.39 -2.70
CA ARG A 290 3.28 -4.65 -2.54
C ARG A 290 4.11 -3.79 -3.49
N TRP A 291 3.69 -3.70 -4.75
CA TRP A 291 4.34 -2.86 -5.75
C TRP A 291 4.31 -1.38 -5.33
N ILE A 292 3.15 -0.87 -4.89
CA ILE A 292 2.99 0.51 -4.38
C ILE A 292 3.98 0.80 -3.25
N ARG A 293 4.12 -0.13 -2.27
CA ARG A 293 5.07 0.03 -1.17
C ARG A 293 6.52 0.17 -1.65
N VAL A 294 6.90 -0.63 -2.64
CA VAL A 294 8.25 -0.55 -3.25
C VAL A 294 8.47 0.80 -3.93
N GLN A 295 7.47 1.31 -4.67
CA GLN A 295 7.59 2.64 -5.29
C GLN A 295 7.73 3.75 -4.25
N LEU A 296 6.99 3.68 -3.14
CA LEU A 296 7.11 4.65 -2.06
C LEU A 296 8.48 4.59 -1.38
N GLU A 297 9.05 3.41 -1.17
CA GLU A 297 10.41 3.22 -0.67
C GLU A 297 11.47 3.85 -1.60
N THR A 298 11.33 3.66 -2.90
CA THR A 298 12.22 4.24 -3.92
C THR A 298 12.22 5.77 -3.84
N VAL A 299 11.04 6.37 -3.76
CA VAL A 299 10.87 7.81 -3.64
C VAL A 299 11.42 8.33 -2.31
N ALA A 300 11.16 7.63 -1.21
CA ALA A 300 11.65 8.04 0.10
C ALA A 300 13.18 8.00 0.20
N ALA A 301 13.82 7.00 -0.40
CA ALA A 301 15.28 6.91 -0.47
C ALA A 301 15.88 8.12 -1.20
N SER A 302 15.27 8.55 -2.31
CA SER A 302 15.73 9.74 -3.06
C SER A 302 15.42 11.07 -2.38
N ALA A 303 14.44 11.12 -1.48
CA ALA A 303 14.09 12.33 -0.74
C ALA A 303 14.98 12.55 0.49
N ALA A 304 15.62 11.50 1.00
CA ALA A 304 16.52 11.53 2.15
C ALA A 304 18.01 11.69 1.76
N ALA A 305 18.34 11.55 0.47
CA ALA A 305 19.66 11.76 -0.11
C ALA A 305 19.89 13.25 -0.39
#